data_fdc9b9b9199e348b5ecee7819df776c7
#
_entry.id   fdc9b9b9199e348b5ecee7819df776c7
#
_cell.length_a   1.000
_cell.length_b   1.000
_cell.length_c   1.000
_cell.angle_alpha   90.00
_cell.angle_beta   90.00
_cell.angle_gamma   90.00
#
_symmetry.space_group_name_H-M   'P 1'
#
loop_
_entity.id
_entity.type
_entity.pdbx_description
1 polymer ?
#
loop_
_entity_poly.entity_id
_entity_poly.type
_entity_poly.pdbx_seq_one_letter_code
_entity_poly.pdbx_strand_id
1 'polypeptide(L)'
;MTVRRRTATYPRALRVNQVLRQVLAEELERLGDADELPMVTITSVEVAADMRTAVVYLASLDESTAEALEEQRGHLQHVVGTQMTMKRTPRLRFTADPAIAAGSRVAELLRGLHAAEGARQAGPGPEEAGPPEQASGEGDPQADEP
;
A
#
# COMPACT_ATOMS: atom_id res chain seq x y z
N MET A 1 -36.53 -8.23 15.71
CA MET A 1 -36.25 -7.46 14.72
C MET A 1 -35.29 -6.39 14.93
N THR A 2 -34.10 -6.75 15.06
CA THR A 2 -33.05 -5.83 15.37
C THR A 2 -32.55 -5.09 14.16
N VAL A 3 -33.02 -5.43 13.00
CA VAL A 3 -32.53 -4.86 11.76
C VAL A 3 -32.92 -3.40 11.58
N ARG A 4 -34.02 -3.00 12.17
CA ARG A 4 -34.50 -1.62 12.00
C ARG A 4 -33.69 -0.59 12.77
N ARG A 5 -33.03 -0.98 13.84
CA ARG A 5 -32.25 -0.02 14.62
C ARG A 5 -30.94 0.37 13.95
N ARG A 6 -30.41 -0.51 13.12
CA ARG A 6 -29.18 -0.22 12.43
C ARG A 6 -29.38 0.78 11.30
N THR A 7 -30.55 0.78 10.68
CA THR A 7 -30.78 1.67 9.56
C THR A 7 -31.00 3.11 9.99
N ALA A 8 -31.40 3.36 11.22
CA ALA A 8 -31.59 4.74 11.70
C ALA A 8 -30.27 5.41 12.03
N THR A 9 -29.24 4.66 12.42
CA THR A 9 -27.96 5.23 12.77
C THR A 9 -27.00 5.27 11.58
N TYR A 10 -27.24 4.44 10.61
CA TYR A 10 -26.36 4.26 9.45
C TYR A 10 -26.20 5.52 8.60
N PRO A 11 -27.24 6.26 8.23
CA PRO A 11 -27.07 7.48 7.42
C PRO A 11 -26.26 8.55 8.13
N ARG A 12 -26.41 8.66 9.44
CA ARG A 12 -25.65 9.65 10.21
C ARG A 12 -24.17 9.29 10.25
N ALA A 13 -23.86 8.03 10.50
CA ALA A 13 -22.50 7.56 10.49
C ALA A 13 -21.84 7.74 9.12
N LEU A 14 -22.57 7.48 8.05
CA LEU A 14 -22.08 7.69 6.70
C LEU A 14 -21.76 9.16 6.44
N ARG A 15 -22.59 10.07 6.89
CA ARG A 15 -22.33 11.50 6.71
C ARG A 15 -21.08 11.92 7.46
N VAL A 16 -20.93 11.45 8.69
CA VAL A 16 -19.75 11.75 9.49
C VAL A 16 -18.50 11.20 8.81
N ASN A 17 -18.57 9.97 8.32
CA ASN A 17 -17.48 9.36 7.60
C ASN A 17 -17.07 10.16 6.38
N GLN A 18 -18.04 10.64 5.60
CA GLN A 18 -17.78 11.41 4.39
C GLN A 18 -17.15 12.76 4.72
N VAL A 19 -17.70 13.48 5.69
CA VAL A 19 -17.16 14.78 6.08
C VAL A 19 -15.77 14.63 6.65
N LEU A 20 -15.56 13.64 7.50
CA LEU A 20 -14.27 13.38 8.08
C LEU A 20 -13.24 13.01 7.01
N ARG A 21 -13.64 12.19 6.06
CA ARG A 21 -12.77 11.82 4.94
C ARG A 21 -12.36 13.06 4.14
N GLN A 22 -13.30 13.94 3.86
CA GLN A 22 -13.02 15.15 3.10
C GLN A 22 -12.08 16.07 3.84
N VAL A 23 -12.34 16.33 5.10
CA VAL A 23 -11.50 17.18 5.94
C VAL A 23 -10.07 16.65 6.00
N LEU A 24 -9.94 15.35 6.25
CA LEU A 24 -8.62 14.73 6.33
C LEU A 24 -7.92 14.70 4.98
N ALA A 25 -8.64 14.43 3.91
CA ALA A 25 -8.04 14.39 2.57
C ALA A 25 -7.47 15.75 2.19
N GLU A 26 -8.20 16.81 2.44
CA GLU A 26 -7.75 18.17 2.16
C GLU A 26 -6.52 18.54 2.98
N GLU A 27 -6.52 18.17 4.24
CA GLU A 27 -5.38 18.49 5.12
C GLU A 27 -4.15 17.65 4.78
N LEU A 28 -4.33 16.38 4.46
CA LEU A 28 -3.22 15.53 4.06
C LEU A 28 -2.62 16.01 2.73
N GLU A 29 -3.44 16.49 1.82
CA GLU A 29 -2.96 17.06 0.57
C GLU A 29 -2.14 18.32 0.86
N ARG A 30 -2.63 19.18 1.73
CA ARG A 30 -1.91 20.39 2.13
C ARG A 30 -0.56 20.08 2.76
N LEU A 31 -0.52 19.08 3.63
CA LEU A 31 0.73 18.64 4.26
C LEU A 31 1.69 18.03 3.24
N GLY A 32 1.14 17.32 2.26
CA GLY A 32 1.95 16.76 1.18
C GLY A 32 2.55 17.87 0.32
N ASP A 33 1.78 18.89 0.00
CA ASP A 33 2.28 20.02 -0.79
C ASP A 33 3.34 20.82 -0.04
N ALA A 34 3.29 20.82 1.27
CA ALA A 34 4.26 21.49 2.11
C ALA A 34 5.48 20.62 2.43
N ASP A 35 5.53 19.42 1.87
CA ASP A 35 6.58 18.44 2.12
C ASP A 35 6.68 18.04 3.60
N GLU A 36 5.60 18.19 4.33
CA GLU A 36 5.56 17.79 5.73
C GLU A 36 5.10 16.35 5.89
N LEU A 37 4.61 15.76 4.82
CA LEU A 37 4.09 14.41 4.82
C LEU A 37 4.28 13.80 3.43
N PRO A 38 4.62 12.52 3.32
CA PRO A 38 4.61 11.85 2.02
C PRO A 38 3.20 11.87 1.44
N MET A 39 3.09 11.72 0.14
CA MET A 39 1.79 11.69 -0.50
C MET A 39 0.99 10.48 -0.01
N VAL A 40 -0.18 10.75 0.53
CA VAL A 40 -1.02 9.73 1.14
C VAL A 40 -2.42 9.83 0.53
N THR A 41 -2.98 8.69 0.19
CA THR A 41 -4.33 8.62 -0.37
C THR A 41 -5.26 7.89 0.60
N ILE A 42 -6.33 8.56 1.00
CA ILE A 42 -7.35 7.96 1.84
C ILE A 42 -8.32 7.19 0.95
N THR A 43 -8.54 5.93 1.27
CA THR A 43 -9.53 5.11 0.56
C THR A 43 -10.89 5.18 1.24
N SER A 44 -10.91 5.16 2.56
CA SER A 44 -12.16 5.30 3.31
C SER A 44 -11.86 5.69 4.75
N VAL A 45 -12.91 6.11 5.45
CA VAL A 45 -12.84 6.45 6.87
C VAL A 45 -14.06 5.84 7.54
N GLU A 46 -13.85 5.20 8.67
CA GLU A 46 -14.92 4.63 9.46
C GLU A 46 -14.85 5.11 10.90
N VAL A 47 -15.89 5.77 11.35
CA VAL A 47 -16.02 6.19 12.73
C VAL A 47 -16.72 5.09 13.50
N ALA A 48 -16.19 4.75 14.66
CA ALA A 48 -16.79 3.73 15.51
C ALA A 48 -18.17 4.17 15.99
N ALA A 49 -19.01 3.20 16.34
CA ALA A 49 -20.37 3.47 16.77
C ALA A 49 -20.44 4.43 17.96
N ASP A 50 -19.46 4.39 18.85
CA ASP A 50 -19.38 5.28 20.02
C ASP A 50 -18.77 6.64 19.70
N MET A 51 -18.37 6.87 18.45
CA MET A 51 -17.77 8.13 17.99
C MET A 51 -16.44 8.48 18.68
N ARG A 52 -15.81 7.52 19.29
CA ARG A 52 -14.54 7.77 20.02
C ARG A 52 -13.30 7.51 19.19
N THR A 53 -13.43 6.67 18.18
CA THR A 53 -12.31 6.29 17.32
C THR A 53 -12.72 6.39 15.87
N ALA A 54 -11.83 6.85 15.04
CA ALA A 54 -12.02 6.85 13.59
C ALA A 54 -10.84 6.13 12.97
N VAL A 55 -11.12 5.14 12.15
CA VAL A 55 -10.10 4.42 11.41
C VAL A 55 -10.01 5.02 10.02
N VAL A 56 -8.83 5.47 9.66
CA VAL A 56 -8.55 6.06 8.36
C VAL A 56 -7.79 5.01 7.54
N TYR A 57 -8.44 4.54 6.48
CA TYR A 57 -7.84 3.55 5.61
C TYR A 57 -7.08 4.22 4.47
N LEU A 58 -5.87 3.79 4.26
CA LEU A 58 -4.97 4.37 3.28
C LEU A 58 -4.65 3.37 2.19
N ALA A 59 -4.47 3.88 0.98
CA ALA A 59 -4.12 3.01 -0.16
C ALA A 59 -2.80 2.28 0.08
N SER A 60 -1.86 2.94 0.72
CA SER A 60 -0.59 2.33 1.11
C SER A 60 -0.12 2.98 2.40
N LEU A 61 0.60 2.24 3.19
CA LEU A 61 1.12 2.73 4.45
C LEU A 61 2.43 1.99 4.75
N ASP A 62 3.54 2.64 4.44
CA ASP A 62 4.83 2.10 4.80
C ASP A 62 5.26 2.69 6.15
N GLU A 63 6.38 2.22 6.65
CA GLU A 63 6.86 2.62 7.97
C GLU A 63 7.13 4.11 8.07
N SER A 64 7.76 4.70 7.07
CA SER A 64 8.09 6.12 7.10
C SER A 64 6.83 6.98 7.06
N THR A 65 5.85 6.57 6.26
CA THR A 65 4.56 7.26 6.20
C THR A 65 3.81 7.14 7.52
N ALA A 66 3.86 5.96 8.12
CA ALA A 66 3.20 5.75 9.43
C ALA A 66 3.81 6.66 10.49
N GLU A 67 5.12 6.80 10.51
CA GLU A 67 5.80 7.68 11.45
C GLU A 67 5.43 9.14 11.21
N ALA A 68 5.43 9.58 9.95
CA ALA A 68 5.06 10.94 9.61
C ALA A 68 3.62 11.25 10.01
N LEU A 69 2.70 10.31 9.80
CA LEU A 69 1.31 10.46 10.21
C LEU A 69 1.17 10.54 11.72
N GLU A 70 1.98 9.76 12.46
CA GLU A 70 1.95 9.81 13.92
C GLU A 70 2.42 11.18 14.41
N GLU A 71 3.42 11.75 13.78
CA GLU A 71 3.90 13.09 14.13
C GLU A 71 2.83 14.13 13.85
N GLN A 72 2.07 13.98 12.78
CA GLN A 72 1.02 14.92 12.39
C GLN A 72 -0.34 14.62 13.02
N ARG A 73 -0.44 13.56 13.80
CA ARG A 73 -1.72 13.16 14.38
C ARG A 73 -2.37 14.27 15.22
N GLY A 74 -1.59 14.91 16.06
CA GLY A 74 -2.09 16.00 16.90
C GLY A 74 -2.66 17.14 16.06
N HIS A 75 -1.96 17.51 15.02
CA HIS A 75 -2.42 18.54 14.09
C HIS A 75 -3.70 18.11 13.38
N LEU A 76 -3.73 16.90 12.86
CA LEU A 76 -4.92 16.37 12.17
C LEU A 76 -6.11 16.29 13.12
N GLN A 77 -5.88 15.88 14.36
CA GLN A 77 -6.93 15.87 15.38
C GLN A 77 -7.48 17.26 15.62
N HIS A 78 -6.60 18.25 15.69
CA HIS A 78 -7.01 19.63 15.90
C HIS A 78 -7.83 20.14 14.72
N VAL A 79 -7.40 19.89 13.49
CA VAL A 79 -8.11 20.31 12.29
C VAL A 79 -9.51 19.69 12.27
N VAL A 80 -9.61 18.40 12.53
CA VAL A 80 -10.91 17.74 12.60
C VAL A 80 -11.78 18.35 13.68
N GLY A 81 -11.22 18.62 14.86
CA GLY A 81 -11.95 19.21 15.96
C GLY A 81 -12.48 20.61 15.67
N THR A 82 -11.75 21.39 14.88
CA THR A 82 -12.17 22.74 14.54
C THR A 82 -13.17 22.79 13.37
N GLN A 83 -13.00 21.90 12.41
CA GLN A 83 -13.86 21.90 11.21
C GLN A 83 -15.14 21.10 11.37
N MET A 84 -15.16 20.16 12.28
CA MET A 84 -16.36 19.35 12.51
C MET A 84 -17.04 19.72 13.80
N THR A 85 -18.36 19.93 13.72
CA THR A 85 -19.15 20.24 14.92
C THR A 85 -19.49 18.94 15.62
N MET A 86 -18.59 18.43 16.40
CA MET A 86 -18.80 17.21 17.16
C MET A 86 -18.55 17.48 18.63
N LYS A 87 -19.28 16.78 19.49
CA LYS A 87 -19.05 16.89 20.93
C LYS A 87 -17.67 16.45 21.32
N ARG A 88 -17.14 15.46 20.64
CA ARG A 88 -15.81 14.95 20.85
C ARG A 88 -15.18 14.62 19.53
N THR A 89 -13.91 14.95 19.38
CA THR A 89 -13.15 14.58 18.20
C THR A 89 -12.73 13.12 18.36
N PRO A 90 -13.07 12.27 17.39
CA PRO A 90 -12.65 10.88 17.49
C PRO A 90 -11.13 10.77 17.36
N ARG A 91 -10.57 9.79 18.02
CA ARG A 91 -9.15 9.54 17.93
C ARG A 91 -8.85 8.89 16.61
N LEU A 92 -7.97 9.49 15.85
CA LEU A 92 -7.60 9.01 14.53
C LEU A 92 -6.64 7.82 14.62
N ARG A 93 -6.90 6.81 13.83
CA ARG A 93 -6.01 5.67 13.66
C ARG A 93 -5.83 5.46 12.17
N PHE A 94 -4.58 5.30 11.75
CA PHE A 94 -4.25 5.11 10.35
C PHE A 94 -3.86 3.67 10.11
N THR A 95 -4.38 3.08 9.04
CA THR A 95 -4.06 1.71 8.69
C THR A 95 -4.16 1.54 7.18
N ALA A 96 -3.42 0.57 6.66
CA ALA A 96 -3.52 0.25 5.24
C ALA A 96 -4.88 -0.37 4.96
N ASP A 97 -5.46 -0.06 3.82
CA ASP A 97 -6.75 -0.63 3.45
C ASP A 97 -6.57 -2.13 3.16
N PRO A 98 -7.23 -3.01 3.91
CA PRO A 98 -7.07 -4.44 3.71
C PRO A 98 -7.47 -4.90 2.31
N ALA A 99 -8.46 -4.25 1.73
CA ALA A 99 -8.92 -4.60 0.38
C ALA A 99 -7.85 -4.30 -0.66
N ILE A 100 -7.17 -3.17 -0.54
CA ILE A 100 -6.10 -2.80 -1.46
C ILE A 100 -4.86 -3.64 -1.20
N ALA A 101 -4.53 -3.87 0.07
CA ALA A 101 -3.39 -4.71 0.43
C ALA A 101 -3.58 -6.13 -0.10
N ALA A 102 -4.78 -6.69 0.02
CA ALA A 102 -5.11 -8.00 -0.52
C ALA A 102 -5.02 -8.02 -2.04
N GLY A 103 -5.54 -6.98 -2.70
CA GLY A 103 -5.47 -6.84 -4.14
C GLY A 103 -4.04 -6.76 -4.65
N SER A 104 -3.20 -6.00 -3.96
CA SER A 104 -1.79 -5.90 -4.30
C SER A 104 -1.08 -7.23 -4.15
N ARG A 105 -1.41 -7.96 -3.10
CA ARG A 105 -0.82 -9.27 -2.86
C ARG A 105 -1.22 -10.27 -3.95
N VAL A 106 -2.49 -10.25 -4.35
CA VAL A 106 -2.98 -11.09 -5.44
C VAL A 106 -2.28 -10.70 -6.75
N ALA A 107 -2.15 -9.41 -7.03
CA ALA A 107 -1.48 -8.94 -8.24
C ALA A 107 -0.01 -9.37 -8.27
N GLU A 108 0.67 -9.35 -7.14
CA GLU A 108 2.05 -9.82 -7.05
C GLU A 108 2.14 -11.32 -7.32
N LEU A 109 1.22 -12.10 -6.75
CA LEU A 109 1.18 -13.54 -6.98
C LEU A 109 0.91 -13.84 -8.45
N LEU A 110 -0.02 -13.12 -9.07
CA LEU A 110 -0.31 -13.30 -10.49
C LEU A 110 0.88 -12.95 -11.38
N ARG A 111 1.57 -11.87 -11.06
CA ARG A 111 2.79 -11.51 -11.79
C ARG A 111 3.88 -12.58 -11.65
N GLY A 112 4.02 -13.11 -10.44
CA GLY A 112 4.96 -14.20 -10.20
C GLY A 112 4.61 -15.44 -11.01
N LEU A 113 3.35 -15.81 -11.08
CA LEU A 113 2.89 -16.95 -11.86
C LEU A 113 3.11 -16.73 -13.35
N HIS A 114 2.79 -15.54 -13.85
CA HIS A 114 3.01 -15.22 -15.26
C HIS A 114 4.49 -15.23 -15.61
N ALA A 115 5.34 -14.75 -14.72
CA ALA A 115 6.78 -14.79 -14.94
C ALA A 115 7.27 -16.22 -14.97
N ALA A 116 6.77 -17.08 -14.09
CA ALA A 116 7.14 -18.49 -14.07
C ALA A 116 6.65 -19.21 -15.32
N GLU A 117 5.44 -18.91 -15.78
CA GLU A 117 4.92 -19.49 -17.00
C GLU A 117 5.70 -19.02 -18.22
N GLY A 118 6.03 -17.75 -18.28
CA GLY A 118 6.85 -17.22 -19.34
C GLY A 118 8.21 -17.88 -19.40
N ALA A 119 8.80 -18.13 -18.25
CA ALA A 119 10.07 -18.82 -18.20
C ALA A 119 9.96 -20.27 -18.69
N ARG A 120 8.88 -20.93 -18.35
CA ARG A 120 8.64 -22.29 -18.79
C ARG A 120 8.38 -22.37 -20.29
N GLN A 121 7.61 -21.44 -20.81
CA GLN A 121 7.29 -21.41 -22.22
C GLN A 121 8.50 -21.03 -23.06
N ALA A 122 9.33 -20.18 -22.51
CA ALA A 122 10.53 -19.81 -23.20
C ALA A 122 11.45 -21.00 -23.28
N GLY A 123 11.17 -21.97 -22.48
CA GLY A 123 11.94 -23.17 -22.59
C GLY A 123 13.35 -22.89 -22.24
N PRO A 124 14.12 -23.86 -22.18
CA PRO A 124 15.46 -23.70 -21.83
C PRO A 124 16.03 -23.12 -23.02
N GLY A 125 16.05 -22.02 -23.03
CA GLY A 125 16.56 -21.39 -24.07
C GLY A 125 17.70 -22.13 -24.53
N PRO A 126 18.14 -21.86 -25.53
CA PRO A 126 19.18 -22.55 -26.14
C PRO A 126 20.32 -22.49 -25.26
N GLU A 127 20.39 -23.24 -24.49
CA GLU A 127 21.32 -23.31 -23.70
C GLU A 127 22.37 -23.59 -24.27
N GLU A 128 22.71 -23.17 -25.00
CA GLU A 128 23.66 -23.25 -25.58
C GLU A 128 24.54 -23.61 -25.10
N ALA A 129 24.64 -24.17 -25.36
CA ALA A 129 25.55 -24.80 -25.50
C ALA A 129 26.77 -24.39 -25.03
N GLY A 130 27.13 -24.90 -24.41
CA GLY A 130 28.33 -24.67 -23.97
C GLY A 130 29.27 -24.44 -25.01
N PRO A 131 30.26 -24.03 -24.68
CA PRO A 131 31.26 -23.68 -25.52
C PRO A 131 31.94 -24.83 -26.00
N PRO A 132 32.30 -24.73 -26.91
CA PRO A 132 32.93 -25.73 -27.55
C PRO A 132 34.21 -25.89 -26.97
N GLU A 133 34.51 -26.78 -26.57
CA GLU A 133 35.57 -27.09 -26.12
C GLU A 133 36.47 -27.18 -26.98
N GLN A 134 37.19 -26.69 -27.13
CA GLN A 134 38.15 -26.64 -27.87
C GLN A 134 39.03 -27.39 -27.60
N ALA A 135 39.14 -27.97 -28.00
CA ALA A 135 39.91 -28.82 -28.09
C ALA A 135 41.17 -28.43 -28.20
N SER A 136 41.70 -28.25 -27.86
CA SER A 136 42.71 -27.87 -27.97
C SER A 136 43.67 -28.58 -28.42
N GLY A 137 43.88 -28.55 -29.01
CA GLY A 137 44.76 -29.13 -29.42
C GLY A 137 45.89 -29.23 -29.09
N GLU A 138 46.40 -29.73 -29.15
CA GLU A 138 47.33 -30.07 -29.02
C GLU A 138 48.35 -29.78 -29.43
N GLY A 139 48.82 -29.68 -29.45
CA GLY A 139 49.82 -29.33 -29.58
C GLY A 139 50.81 -30.03 -29.81
N ASP A 140 51.42 -30.38 -30.20
CA ASP A 140 52.27 -30.98 -30.41
C ASP A 140 53.48 -30.77 -30.51
N PRO A 141 54.11 -31.01 -30.41
CA PRO A 141 55.18 -30.79 -30.35
C PRO A 141 56.16 -31.32 -30.75
N GLN A 142 56.67 -31.52 -31.11
CA GLN A 142 57.62 -32.00 -31.36
C GLN A 142 58.71 -31.73 -31.41
N ALA A 143 59.29 -31.81 -31.35
CA ALA A 143 60.27 -31.60 -31.25
C ALA A 143 61.25 -32.09 -31.54
N ASP A 144 61.91 -32.32 -31.73
CA ASP A 144 62.82 -32.73 -31.93
C ASP A 144 63.91 -32.64 -32.04
N GLU A 145 64.49 -32.83 -32.17
CA GLU A 145 65.52 -32.96 -32.28
C GLU A 145 66.57 -33.14 -32.38
N PRO A 146 67.16 -33.37 -32.67
CA PRO A 146 68.32 -33.73 -32.81
C PRO A 146 69.21 -33.57 -32.43
#